data_74a4de41b1bcd3a871b45a0693e7d03b
#
_entry.id   74a4de41b1bcd3a871b45a0693e7d03b
#
_cell.length_a   1.000
_cell.length_b   1.000
_cell.length_c   1.000
_cell.angle_alpha   90.00
_cell.angle_beta   90.00
_cell.angle_gamma   90.00
#
_symmetry.space_group_name_H-M   'P 1'
#
loop_
_entity.id
_entity.type
_entity.pdbx_description
1 polymer ?
#
loop_
_entity_poly.entity_id
_entity_poly.type
_entity_poly.pdbx_seq_one_letter_code
_entity_poly.pdbx_strand_id
1 'polypeptide(L)'
;MIKSKDDLEYYLKCDKVALKIPSNRFFPRPFFDLIWKYEIILRNTEYHKNNSGLFHKLLYYYNRIRLERMSAKLSISIKPNVFGPGLSIAHYGGIVVNPNAHIGSNCRIHEGVTIGATNGSNRAALIGDNCFISFG
;
A
#
# COMPACT_ATOMS: atom_id res chain seq x y z
N MET A 1 0.51 11.89 -0.24
CA MET A 1 0.00 11.50 1.11
C MET A 1 -1.50 11.76 1.19
N ILE A 2 -2.26 10.80 1.70
CA ILE A 2 -3.73 10.87 1.78
C ILE A 2 -4.14 11.68 3.01
N LYS A 3 -4.70 12.87 2.81
CA LYS A 3 -5.16 13.76 3.89
C LYS A 3 -6.66 14.05 3.86
N SER A 4 -7.29 13.93 2.71
CA SER A 4 -8.72 14.19 2.49
C SER A 4 -9.44 12.95 1.96
N LYS A 5 -10.78 13.00 1.93
CA LYS A 5 -11.58 11.97 1.26
C LYS A 5 -11.30 11.94 -0.24
N ASP A 6 -11.13 13.09 -0.84
CA ASP A 6 -10.82 13.21 -2.27
C ASP A 6 -9.48 12.57 -2.59
N ASP A 7 -8.47 12.77 -1.74
CA ASP A 7 -7.18 12.08 -1.87
C ASP A 7 -7.35 10.56 -1.78
N LEU A 8 -8.15 10.09 -0.80
CA LEU A 8 -8.40 8.66 -0.64
C LEU A 8 -9.07 8.06 -1.89
N GLU A 9 -10.10 8.70 -2.39
CA GLU A 9 -10.80 8.26 -3.61
C GLU A 9 -9.86 8.23 -4.81
N TYR A 10 -9.03 9.26 -4.95
CA TYR A 10 -8.03 9.34 -6.01
C TYR A 10 -7.02 8.18 -5.94
N TYR A 11 -6.44 7.93 -4.77
CA TYR A 11 -5.50 6.81 -4.57
C TYR A 11 -6.14 5.45 -4.86
N LEU A 12 -7.34 5.21 -4.33
CA LEU A 12 -8.08 3.97 -4.55
C LEU A 12 -8.40 3.74 -6.03
N LYS A 13 -8.74 4.81 -6.75
CA LYS A 13 -8.99 4.75 -8.19
C LYS A 13 -7.71 4.43 -8.97
N CYS A 14 -6.60 5.10 -8.64
CA CYS A 14 -5.32 4.87 -9.30
C CYS A 14 -4.81 3.44 -9.06
N ASP A 15 -4.88 2.94 -7.84
CA ASP A 15 -4.49 1.58 -7.49
C ASP A 15 -5.35 0.54 -8.23
N LYS A 16 -6.66 0.77 -8.27
CA LYS A 16 -7.60 -0.09 -9.01
C LYS A 16 -7.26 -0.18 -10.50
N VAL A 17 -6.94 0.94 -11.14
CA VAL A 17 -6.53 1.00 -12.53
C VAL A 17 -5.19 0.28 -12.73
N ALA A 18 -4.23 0.52 -11.85
CA ALA A 18 -2.91 -0.12 -11.90
C ALA A 18 -2.98 -1.65 -11.77
N LEU A 19 -3.90 -2.16 -10.96
CA LEU A 19 -4.20 -3.59 -10.83
C LEU A 19 -5.02 -4.16 -11.99
N LYS A 20 -5.44 -3.33 -12.95
CA LYS A 20 -6.31 -3.72 -14.08
C LYS A 20 -7.66 -4.31 -13.65
N ILE A 21 -8.19 -3.85 -12.53
CA ILE A 21 -9.52 -4.23 -12.08
C ILE A 21 -10.58 -3.54 -12.96
N PRO A 22 -11.58 -4.28 -13.47
CA PRO A 22 -12.64 -3.68 -14.29
C PRO A 22 -13.36 -2.54 -13.59
N SER A 23 -13.71 -1.49 -14.33
CA SER A 23 -14.36 -0.27 -13.81
C SER A 23 -15.70 -0.57 -13.13
N ASN A 24 -16.45 -1.54 -13.64
CA ASN A 24 -17.75 -1.96 -13.11
C ASN A 24 -17.68 -2.80 -11.84
N ARG A 25 -16.47 -3.16 -11.38
CA ARG A 25 -16.31 -3.89 -10.13
C ARG A 25 -16.10 -2.91 -8.99
N PHE A 26 -16.99 -2.92 -7.99
CA PHE A 26 -16.96 -1.98 -6.86
C PHE A 26 -16.31 -2.58 -5.60
N PHE A 27 -16.31 -3.90 -5.46
CA PHE A 27 -15.77 -4.59 -4.28
C PHE A 27 -14.88 -5.76 -4.66
N PRO A 28 -13.82 -6.03 -3.86
CA PRO A 28 -12.99 -7.22 -4.01
C PRO A 28 -13.81 -8.50 -3.79
N ARG A 29 -13.57 -9.50 -4.61
CA ARG A 29 -14.15 -10.83 -4.42
C ARG A 29 -13.46 -11.50 -3.23
N PRO A 30 -14.23 -12.10 -2.29
CA PRO A 30 -13.65 -12.90 -1.22
C PRO A 30 -12.77 -14.02 -1.81
N PHE A 31 -11.59 -14.22 -1.24
CA PHE A 31 -10.61 -15.25 -1.61
C PHE A 31 -9.85 -15.05 -2.92
N PHE A 32 -10.33 -14.22 -3.85
CA PHE A 32 -9.69 -14.05 -5.17
C PHE A 32 -8.93 -12.72 -5.30
N ASP A 33 -9.50 -11.63 -4.88
CA ASP A 33 -8.91 -10.30 -5.05
C ASP A 33 -8.15 -9.85 -3.79
N LEU A 34 -7.28 -10.71 -3.25
CA LEU A 34 -6.59 -10.49 -1.98
C LEU A 34 -5.64 -9.30 -2.02
N ILE A 35 -4.92 -9.10 -3.12
CA ILE A 35 -4.02 -7.96 -3.32
C ILE A 35 -4.81 -6.66 -3.34
N TRP A 36 -5.88 -6.58 -4.12
CA TRP A 36 -6.73 -5.41 -4.17
C TRP A 36 -7.34 -5.08 -2.80
N LYS A 37 -7.80 -6.09 -2.08
CA LYS A 37 -8.28 -5.93 -0.70
C LYS A 37 -7.19 -5.39 0.23
N TYR A 38 -5.96 -5.90 0.10
CA TYR A 38 -4.80 -5.42 0.85
C TYR A 38 -4.54 -3.93 0.58
N GLU A 39 -4.49 -3.53 -0.68
CA GLU A 39 -4.26 -2.14 -1.06
C GLU A 39 -5.37 -1.21 -0.55
N ILE A 40 -6.63 -1.61 -0.63
CA ILE A 40 -7.75 -0.85 -0.04
C ILE A 40 -7.57 -0.65 1.48
N ILE A 41 -7.20 -1.69 2.21
CA ILE A 41 -6.95 -1.60 3.66
C ILE A 41 -5.77 -0.68 3.94
N LEU A 42 -4.70 -0.78 3.16
CA LEU A 42 -3.52 0.09 3.27
C LEU A 42 -3.92 1.56 3.12
N ARG A 43 -4.66 1.92 2.07
CA ARG A 43 -5.09 3.31 1.81
C ARG A 43 -6.02 3.86 2.87
N ASN A 44 -6.95 3.06 3.38
CA ASN A 44 -7.79 3.46 4.52
C ASN A 44 -6.97 3.65 5.79
N THR A 45 -5.97 2.82 6.03
CA THR A 45 -5.05 2.99 7.16
C THR A 45 -4.27 4.30 7.05
N GLU A 46 -3.77 4.64 5.86
CA GLU A 46 -3.09 5.91 5.58
C GLU A 46 -4.00 7.12 5.85
N TYR A 47 -5.22 7.09 5.34
CA TYR A 47 -6.20 8.16 5.53
C TYR A 47 -6.46 8.43 7.01
N HIS A 48 -6.75 7.40 7.78
CA HIS A 48 -7.03 7.57 9.21
C HIS A 48 -5.77 7.91 10.02
N LYS A 49 -4.59 7.42 9.61
CA LYS A 49 -3.31 7.81 10.23
C LYS A 49 -3.00 9.29 10.06
N ASN A 50 -3.32 9.85 8.91
CA ASN A 50 -2.96 11.22 8.53
C ASN A 50 -3.99 12.27 8.99
N ASN A 51 -5.09 11.85 9.61
CA ASN A 51 -6.13 12.71 10.15
C ASN A 51 -6.23 12.60 11.67
N SER A 52 -6.67 13.67 12.31
CA SER A 52 -6.76 13.76 13.76
C SER A 52 -8.21 13.57 14.27
N GLY A 53 -8.34 13.34 15.58
CA GLY A 53 -9.60 13.14 16.25
C GLY A 53 -9.86 11.69 16.66
N LEU A 54 -10.75 11.52 17.64
CA LEU A 54 -11.05 10.19 18.22
C LEU A 54 -11.59 9.21 17.20
N PHE A 55 -12.46 9.67 16.30
CA PHE A 55 -13.02 8.85 15.22
C PHE A 55 -11.92 8.28 14.31
N HIS A 56 -11.01 9.14 13.84
CA HIS A 56 -9.88 8.71 13.01
C HIS A 56 -8.93 7.78 13.76
N LYS A 57 -8.68 8.06 15.03
CA LYS A 57 -7.81 7.22 15.88
C LYS A 57 -8.37 5.80 16.03
N LEU A 58 -9.65 5.66 16.31
CA LEU A 58 -10.30 4.35 16.43
C LEU A 58 -10.28 3.57 15.11
N LEU A 59 -10.62 4.24 14.00
CA LEU A 59 -10.59 3.61 12.67
C LEU A 59 -9.16 3.30 12.19
N TYR A 60 -8.18 4.10 12.58
CA TYR A 60 -6.78 3.78 12.33
C TYR A 60 -6.37 2.47 12.98
N TYR A 61 -6.65 2.27 14.27
CA TYR A 61 -6.30 1.02 14.95
C TYR A 61 -7.06 -0.18 14.38
N TYR A 62 -8.33 -0.01 14.07
CA TYR A 62 -9.12 -1.05 13.42
C TYR A 62 -8.52 -1.47 12.05
N ASN A 63 -8.23 -0.50 11.19
CA ASN A 63 -7.64 -0.80 9.89
C ASN A 63 -6.22 -1.32 10.00
N ARG A 64 -5.43 -0.84 10.97
CA ARG A 64 -4.08 -1.34 11.23
C ARG A 64 -4.07 -2.82 11.60
N ILE A 65 -4.98 -3.26 12.47
CA ILE A 65 -5.10 -4.69 12.81
C ILE A 65 -5.44 -5.51 11.56
N ARG A 66 -6.36 -5.03 10.74
CA ARG A 66 -6.70 -5.69 9.47
C ARG A 66 -5.50 -5.74 8.52
N LEU A 67 -4.75 -4.65 8.42
CA LEU A 67 -3.55 -4.57 7.59
C LEU A 67 -2.48 -5.55 8.05
N GLU A 68 -2.18 -5.61 9.34
CA GLU A 68 -1.18 -6.55 9.88
C GLU A 68 -1.61 -8.02 9.66
N ARG A 69 -2.89 -8.35 9.81
CA ARG A 69 -3.41 -9.69 9.50
C ARG A 69 -3.26 -10.07 8.03
N MET A 70 -3.57 -9.13 7.14
CA MET A 70 -3.41 -9.35 5.70
C MET A 70 -1.92 -9.40 5.31
N SER A 71 -1.09 -8.57 5.94
CA SER A 71 0.37 -8.60 5.77
C SER A 71 0.95 -9.97 6.12
N ALA A 72 0.57 -10.52 7.26
CA ALA A 72 0.99 -11.87 7.66
C ALA A 72 0.49 -12.95 6.69
N LYS A 73 -0.77 -12.86 6.28
CA LYS A 73 -1.39 -13.83 5.35
C LYS A 73 -0.73 -13.83 3.98
N LEU A 74 -0.38 -12.66 3.46
CA LEU A 74 0.16 -12.49 2.11
C LEU A 74 1.70 -12.41 2.08
N SER A 75 2.35 -12.40 3.23
CA SER A 75 3.80 -12.15 3.35
C SER A 75 4.21 -10.83 2.67
N ILE A 76 3.46 -9.76 2.94
CA ILE A 76 3.71 -8.41 2.45
C ILE A 76 3.89 -7.49 3.66
N SER A 77 5.00 -6.78 3.73
CA SER A 77 5.28 -5.78 4.76
C SER A 77 5.49 -4.40 4.11
N ILE A 78 4.39 -3.70 3.88
CA ILE A 78 4.37 -2.31 3.41
C ILE A 78 3.69 -1.46 4.49
N LYS A 79 4.39 -0.46 4.98
CA LYS A 79 3.83 0.46 5.98
C LYS A 79 3.09 1.63 5.31
N PRO A 80 2.15 2.27 6.02
CA PRO A 80 1.44 3.44 5.50
C PRO A 80 2.37 4.59 5.07
N ASN A 81 1.96 5.33 4.04
CA ASN A 81 2.65 6.52 3.51
C ASN A 81 3.99 6.26 2.79
N VAL A 82 4.23 5.05 2.33
CA VAL A 82 5.44 4.68 1.59
C VAL A 82 5.24 4.83 0.08
N PHE A 83 4.11 4.39 -0.45
CA PHE A 83 3.82 4.43 -1.89
C PHE A 83 2.88 5.56 -2.28
N GLY A 84 3.20 6.23 -3.38
CA GLY A 84 2.28 7.13 -4.09
C GLY A 84 1.07 6.41 -4.68
N PRO A 85 0.15 7.13 -5.36
CA PRO A 85 -1.01 6.54 -6.02
C PRO A 85 -0.61 5.64 -7.20
N GLY A 86 -1.41 4.64 -7.48
CA GLY A 86 -1.12 3.70 -8.57
C GLY A 86 -0.19 2.56 -8.17
N LEU A 87 -0.21 2.15 -6.91
CA LEU A 87 0.48 0.95 -6.47
C LEU A 87 -0.09 -0.27 -7.19
N SER A 88 0.77 -1.13 -7.69
CA SER A 88 0.40 -2.39 -8.33
C SER A 88 1.29 -3.51 -7.79
N ILE A 89 0.79 -4.25 -6.82
CA ILE A 89 1.45 -5.47 -6.34
C ILE A 89 1.11 -6.59 -7.32
N ALA A 90 2.13 -7.12 -8.00
CA ALA A 90 1.94 -8.15 -9.03
C ALA A 90 1.52 -9.50 -8.45
N HIS A 91 2.26 -9.94 -7.44
CA HIS A 91 2.02 -11.17 -6.70
C HIS A 91 2.37 -10.95 -5.23
N TYR A 92 1.69 -11.67 -4.33
CA TYR A 92 2.05 -11.65 -2.92
C TYR A 92 3.18 -12.66 -2.62
N GLY A 93 3.90 -12.44 -1.54
CA GLY A 93 4.97 -13.30 -1.07
C GLY A 93 6.31 -12.59 -0.95
N GLY A 94 6.83 -12.50 0.27
CA GLY A 94 8.17 -12.03 0.57
C GLY A 94 8.47 -10.57 0.21
N ILE A 95 7.44 -9.70 0.17
CA ILE A 95 7.65 -8.26 -0.06
C ILE A 95 7.91 -7.59 1.27
N VAL A 96 9.08 -6.94 1.39
CA VAL A 96 9.45 -6.17 2.59
C VAL A 96 9.92 -4.78 2.17
N VAL A 97 9.24 -3.75 2.66
CA VAL A 97 9.58 -2.36 2.34
C VAL A 97 9.82 -1.58 3.62
N ASN A 98 10.98 -0.94 3.69
CA ASN A 98 11.35 -0.10 4.83
C ASN A 98 10.34 1.04 5.03
N PRO A 99 9.88 1.31 6.25
CA PRO A 99 8.89 2.35 6.52
C PRO A 99 9.36 3.78 6.18
N ASN A 100 10.66 4.00 6.08
CA ASN A 100 11.25 5.30 5.71
C ASN A 100 11.48 5.44 4.19
N ALA A 101 11.16 4.41 3.39
CA ALA A 101 11.24 4.52 1.95
C ALA A 101 10.13 5.43 1.42
N HIS A 102 10.43 6.14 0.35
CA HIS A 102 9.45 6.95 -0.38
C HIS A 102 9.45 6.52 -1.85
N ILE A 103 8.31 6.05 -2.29
CA ILE A 103 8.12 5.51 -3.64
C ILE A 103 7.01 6.32 -4.31
N GLY A 104 7.30 6.80 -5.50
CA GLY A 104 6.40 7.67 -6.27
C GLY A 104 5.16 6.97 -6.79
N SER A 105 4.52 7.62 -7.75
CA SER A 105 3.28 7.16 -8.38
C SER A 105 3.53 6.06 -9.40
N ASN A 106 2.52 5.21 -9.63
CA ASN A 106 2.53 4.16 -10.65
C ASN A 106 3.71 3.19 -10.52
N CYS A 107 3.97 2.75 -9.31
CA CYS A 107 4.99 1.75 -9.05
C CYS A 107 4.39 0.34 -9.06
N ARG A 108 4.98 -0.54 -9.88
CA ARG A 108 4.68 -1.98 -9.87
C ARG A 108 5.77 -2.73 -9.11
N ILE A 109 5.37 -3.53 -8.14
CA ILE A 109 6.29 -4.31 -7.31
C ILE A 109 5.94 -5.79 -7.37
N HIS A 110 6.95 -6.64 -7.54
CA HIS A 110 6.83 -8.09 -7.57
C HIS A 110 7.13 -8.74 -6.22
N GLU A 111 6.77 -10.02 -6.10
CA GLU A 111 7.13 -10.87 -4.97
C GLU A 111 8.65 -10.96 -4.78
N GLY A 112 9.08 -11.25 -3.57
CA GLY A 112 10.49 -11.42 -3.22
C GLY A 112 11.32 -10.13 -3.16
N VAL A 113 10.69 -8.97 -3.33
CA VAL A 113 11.40 -7.67 -3.29
C VAL A 113 11.61 -7.21 -1.86
N THR A 114 12.85 -6.87 -1.54
CA THR A 114 13.20 -6.21 -0.27
C THR A 114 13.78 -4.81 -0.55
N ILE A 115 13.11 -3.79 -0.02
CA ILE A 115 13.61 -2.40 -0.02
C ILE A 115 14.03 -2.06 1.40
N GLY A 116 15.33 -2.11 1.64
CA GLY A 116 15.93 -1.87 2.95
C GLY A 116 16.31 -0.42 3.22
N ALA A 117 17.06 -0.21 4.29
CA ALA A 117 17.74 1.02 4.61
C ALA A 117 19.25 0.81 4.54
N THR A 118 20.01 1.90 4.40
CA THR A 118 21.47 1.84 4.51
C THR A 118 21.86 1.46 5.94
N ASN A 119 22.81 0.55 6.05
CA ASN A 119 23.25 -0.02 7.32
C ASN A 119 23.54 1.07 8.38
N GLY A 120 22.84 0.98 9.53
CA GLY A 120 23.01 1.89 10.66
C GLY A 120 22.45 3.30 10.48
N SER A 121 21.71 3.59 9.40
CA SER A 121 21.09 4.89 9.18
C SER A 121 19.58 4.77 8.94
N ASN A 122 18.84 5.85 9.23
CA ASN A 122 17.43 5.97 8.89
C ASN A 122 17.18 6.29 7.39
N ARG A 123 18.26 6.31 6.59
CA ARG A 123 18.15 6.58 5.15
C ARG A 123 17.61 5.34 4.46
N ALA A 124 16.48 5.49 3.82
CA ALA A 124 15.86 4.46 2.99
C ALA A 124 15.76 4.94 1.53
N ALA A 125 15.32 4.03 0.66
CA ALA A 125 15.26 4.31 -0.75
C ALA A 125 14.29 5.46 -1.08
N LEU A 126 14.73 6.32 -2.00
CA LEU A 126 13.89 7.29 -2.71
C LEU A 126 13.72 6.80 -4.14
N ILE A 127 12.53 6.40 -4.50
CA ILE A 127 12.20 5.85 -5.83
C ILE A 127 11.16 6.77 -6.46
N GLY A 128 11.42 7.17 -7.70
CA GLY A 128 10.53 8.08 -8.44
C GLY A 128 9.27 7.41 -8.96
N ASP A 129 8.60 8.09 -9.88
CA ASP A 129 7.37 7.63 -10.50
C ASP A 129 7.62 6.60 -11.61
N ASN A 130 6.56 5.85 -11.96
CA ASN A 130 6.55 4.92 -13.09
C ASN A 130 7.65 3.85 -13.02
N CYS A 131 7.88 3.31 -11.85
CA CYS A 131 8.90 2.31 -11.59
C CYS A 131 8.34 0.88 -11.64
N PHE A 132 9.16 -0.02 -12.13
CA PHE A 132 8.93 -1.46 -12.07
C PHE A 132 10.03 -2.10 -11.22
N ILE A 133 9.66 -2.71 -10.11
CA ILE A 133 10.59 -3.32 -9.17
C ILE A 133 10.32 -4.82 -9.13
N SER A 134 11.30 -5.61 -9.60
CA SER A 134 11.25 -7.05 -9.49
C SER A 134 12.43 -7.58 -8.69
N PHE A 135 12.33 -8.82 -8.23
CA PHE A 135 13.47 -9.54 -7.68
C PHE A 135 14.47 -9.82 -8.83
N GLY A 136 15.71 -9.81 -8.53
CA GLY A 136 16.74 -10.05 -9.58
C GLY A 136 18.09 -10.26 -8.98
#